data_099eac16a9f4436011984ae7650d91d1
#
_entry.id   099eac16a9f4436011984ae7650d91d1
#
_cell.length_a   1.000
_cell.length_b   1.000
_cell.length_c   1.000
_cell.angle_alpha   90.00
_cell.angle_beta   90.00
_cell.angle_gamma   90.00
#
_symmetry.space_group_name_H-M   'P 1'
#
loop_
_entity.id
_entity.type
_entity.pdbx_description
1 polymer ?
#
loop_
_entity_poly.entity_id
_entity_poly.type
_entity_poly.pdbx_seq_one_letter_code
_entity_poly.pdbx_strand_id
1 'polypeptide(L)'
;MKKFSLLMMFVLLVGMLTACAPAAEAPAAEVPAAEEPAAEEPVIEEPAAEPLRVAMIFNTTIKDGGYAQAGYESLMALKEKYNLEVSYQESVTDATVKDVLRSYAAEGYDLVYAHELYFTDAVNEVAPEFPDVKFGVTGYMAGSPNVVALDATNWEGVYLAGVVAGMMTESNKIAMITVSQSPIALKMVNAMYMGALVSNPDTEILHLFTGSFDDVVKAKEMATAAIKDGADIVYANCGMGTTGAIEAAKENNTFAIGSSFDRSSLAPELVLTSNVLDSGRYITIAVEGLINGDVEWGQVYVLGVKDGVEFLAPFNDAVPQEVKDAVEQATQDMVDGKVETPESEKYMWD
;
A
#
# COMPACT_ATOMS: atom_id res chain seq x y z
N MET A 1 -30.64 -22.16 -35.76
CA MET A 1 -30.34 -22.08 -37.19
C MET A 1 -28.87 -21.73 -37.32
N LYS A 2 -28.01 -22.70 -37.59
CA LYS A 2 -27.32 -22.90 -38.87
C LYS A 2 -26.43 -21.71 -39.24
N LYS A 3 -25.11 -21.75 -39.55
CA LYS A 3 -24.23 -22.80 -40.10
C LYS A 3 -22.77 -22.32 -39.91
N PHE A 4 -21.78 -23.12 -39.58
CA PHE A 4 -20.86 -23.84 -40.50
C PHE A 4 -20.06 -22.89 -41.41
N SER A 5 -18.75 -22.91 -41.49
CA SER A 5 -17.76 -23.92 -41.90
C SER A 5 -16.65 -23.09 -42.60
N LEU A 6 -15.44 -23.36 -42.88
CA LEU A 6 -14.69 -24.58 -43.21
C LEU A 6 -13.21 -24.19 -43.39
N LEU A 7 -12.35 -24.91 -42.82
CA LEU A 7 -11.05 -25.46 -43.19
C LEU A 7 -10.67 -25.36 -44.68
N MET A 8 -9.43 -24.95 -45.03
CA MET A 8 -8.76 -25.48 -46.22
C MET A 8 -7.22 -25.50 -46.06
N MET A 9 -6.72 -26.68 -45.98
CA MET A 9 -5.36 -27.17 -46.05
C MET A 9 -5.01 -27.37 -47.52
N PHE A 10 -3.83 -26.98 -48.01
CA PHE A 10 -3.31 -27.37 -49.32
C PHE A 10 -1.86 -27.84 -49.19
N VAL A 11 -1.69 -29.12 -49.42
CA VAL A 11 -0.45 -29.89 -49.68
C VAL A 11 -0.39 -30.19 -51.17
N LEU A 12 0.78 -30.04 -51.80
CA LEU A 12 1.19 -30.71 -53.07
C LEU A 12 2.68 -30.47 -53.25
N LEU A 13 3.49 -31.32 -53.16
CA LEU A 13 4.00 -32.60 -53.71
C LEU A 13 4.56 -32.51 -55.14
N VAL A 14 5.90 -32.68 -55.24
CA VAL A 14 6.70 -33.50 -56.16
C VAL A 14 6.86 -33.11 -57.64
N GLY A 15 8.11 -33.18 -58.07
CA GLY A 15 8.52 -33.27 -59.47
C GLY A 15 10.04 -33.42 -59.65
N MET A 16 10.55 -34.65 -59.49
CA MET A 16 11.87 -35.00 -60.01
C MET A 16 11.81 -35.20 -61.52
N LEU A 17 12.80 -34.68 -62.24
CA LEU A 17 13.17 -35.23 -63.57
C LEU A 17 14.70 -35.11 -63.75
N THR A 18 15.28 -36.30 -63.91
CA THR A 18 16.67 -36.58 -64.31
C THR A 18 16.83 -36.45 -65.81
N ALA A 19 17.96 -35.91 -66.29
CA ALA A 19 18.48 -36.25 -67.61
C ALA A 19 20.03 -36.07 -67.60
N CYS A 20 20.69 -37.09 -68.24
CA CYS A 20 22.11 -37.35 -68.33
C CYS A 20 22.89 -36.40 -69.28
N ALA A 21 24.12 -36.30 -68.96
CA ALA A 21 25.41 -35.85 -69.44
C ALA A 21 25.61 -35.72 -71.01
N PRO A 22 26.70 -35.01 -71.51
CA PRO A 22 28.06 -35.59 -71.42
C PRO A 22 29.20 -34.61 -71.04
N ALA A 23 30.37 -35.19 -70.73
CA ALA A 23 31.60 -34.61 -70.28
C ALA A 23 32.31 -33.80 -71.38
N ALA A 24 32.96 -32.71 -70.99
CA ALA A 24 34.13 -32.13 -71.67
C ALA A 24 34.97 -31.29 -70.68
N GLU A 25 36.25 -31.64 -70.64
CA GLU A 25 37.47 -30.92 -70.33
C GLU A 25 37.50 -29.86 -69.19
N ALA A 26 38.37 -30.12 -68.26
CA ALA A 26 38.84 -29.18 -67.26
C ALA A 26 39.79 -28.12 -67.84
N PRO A 27 39.70 -26.87 -67.38
CA PRO A 27 40.87 -26.03 -67.23
C PRO A 27 41.09 -25.60 -65.77
N ALA A 28 42.35 -25.57 -65.46
CA ALA A 28 43.13 -24.87 -64.42
C ALA A 28 42.42 -24.29 -63.20
N ALA A 29 42.88 -24.73 -62.04
CA ALA A 29 42.57 -24.19 -60.72
C ALA A 29 42.95 -22.70 -60.62
N GLU A 30 41.94 -21.84 -60.44
CA GLU A 30 42.12 -20.51 -59.84
C GLU A 30 42.03 -20.64 -58.31
N VAL A 31 43.05 -20.13 -57.64
CA VAL A 31 43.16 -20.01 -56.21
C VAL A 31 42.10 -19.00 -55.73
N PRO A 32 41.20 -19.34 -54.77
CA PRO A 32 40.30 -18.32 -54.21
C PRO A 32 41.09 -17.27 -53.45
N ALA A 33 40.89 -16.01 -53.81
CA ALA A 33 41.36 -14.89 -53.03
C ALA A 33 40.75 -14.99 -51.62
N ALA A 34 41.62 -14.84 -50.61
CA ALA A 34 41.18 -14.74 -49.21
C ALA A 34 40.26 -13.53 -49.07
N GLU A 35 39.03 -13.73 -48.69
CA GLU A 35 38.15 -12.66 -48.17
C GLU A 35 38.80 -12.10 -46.91
N GLU A 36 39.13 -10.82 -46.94
CA GLU A 36 39.47 -10.06 -45.73
C GLU A 36 38.28 -10.11 -44.77
N PRO A 37 38.52 -10.37 -43.48
CA PRO A 37 37.43 -10.30 -42.50
C PRO A 37 36.88 -8.86 -42.47
N ALA A 38 35.57 -8.75 -42.73
CA ALA A 38 34.84 -7.50 -42.55
C ALA A 38 35.14 -6.95 -41.15
N ALA A 39 35.65 -5.74 -41.07
CA ALA A 39 35.83 -5.07 -39.79
C ALA A 39 34.46 -4.95 -39.09
N GLU A 40 34.31 -5.57 -37.92
CA GLU A 40 33.19 -5.36 -37.06
C GLU A 40 33.13 -3.88 -36.71
N GLU A 41 32.05 -3.21 -37.06
CA GLU A 41 31.79 -1.84 -36.63
C GLU A 41 31.76 -1.84 -35.08
N PRO A 42 32.39 -0.86 -34.43
CA PRO A 42 32.36 -0.79 -32.97
C PRO A 42 30.89 -0.67 -32.51
N VAL A 43 30.44 -1.63 -31.74
CA VAL A 43 29.19 -1.52 -30.99
C VAL A 43 29.38 -0.34 -30.04
N ILE A 44 28.75 0.79 -30.35
CA ILE A 44 28.68 1.92 -29.44
C ILE A 44 27.66 1.43 -28.35
N GLU A 45 28.18 0.96 -27.23
CA GLU A 45 27.37 0.80 -26.03
C GLU A 45 26.78 2.17 -25.69
N GLU A 46 25.48 2.33 -25.81
CA GLU A 46 24.81 3.51 -25.25
C GLU A 46 25.20 3.60 -23.76
N PRO A 47 25.63 4.78 -23.28
CA PRO A 47 25.97 4.94 -21.88
C PRO A 47 24.74 4.51 -21.05
N ALA A 48 24.94 3.59 -20.12
CA ALA A 48 23.90 3.17 -19.20
C ALA A 48 23.31 4.44 -18.55
N ALA A 49 21.98 4.60 -18.59
CA ALA A 49 21.33 5.74 -17.98
C ALA A 49 21.73 5.81 -16.50
N GLU A 50 22.06 7.00 -16.02
CA GLU A 50 22.37 7.20 -14.61
C GLU A 50 21.18 6.73 -13.75
N PRO A 51 21.44 6.08 -12.61
CA PRO A 51 20.37 5.60 -11.73
C PRO A 51 19.55 6.78 -11.20
N LEU A 52 18.23 6.62 -11.15
CA LEU A 52 17.36 7.61 -10.51
C LEU A 52 17.73 7.80 -9.05
N ARG A 53 17.74 9.05 -8.61
CA ARG A 53 18.10 9.47 -7.25
C ARG A 53 16.84 9.79 -6.44
N VAL A 54 16.60 9.04 -5.36
CA VAL A 54 15.42 9.18 -4.52
C VAL A 54 15.84 9.49 -3.09
N ALA A 55 15.32 10.59 -2.53
CA ALA A 55 15.50 10.94 -1.12
C ALA A 55 14.19 10.78 -0.36
N MET A 56 14.26 10.28 0.90
CA MET A 56 13.10 10.12 1.77
C MET A 56 13.33 10.78 3.13
N ILE A 57 12.31 11.47 3.65
CA ILE A 57 12.39 12.26 4.88
C ILE A 57 11.38 11.72 5.89
N PHE A 58 11.85 11.44 7.11
CA PHE A 58 11.06 10.91 8.21
C PHE A 58 11.09 11.88 9.41
N ASN A 59 9.94 12.03 10.09
CA ASN A 59 9.84 12.84 11.32
C ASN A 59 10.36 12.11 12.57
N THR A 60 10.48 10.78 12.50
CA THR A 60 10.93 9.92 13.59
C THR A 60 12.06 9.00 13.12
N THR A 61 12.46 8.05 13.96
CA THR A 61 13.45 7.02 13.59
C THR A 61 12.84 5.96 12.70
N ILE A 62 13.62 5.45 11.74
CA ILE A 62 13.26 4.30 10.89
C ILE A 62 13.17 2.97 11.65
N LYS A 63 13.37 2.99 12.95
CA LYS A 63 13.26 1.83 13.87
C LYS A 63 12.08 1.99 14.84
N ASP A 64 11.05 2.71 14.44
CA ASP A 64 9.85 2.95 15.24
C ASP A 64 8.95 1.71 15.40
N GLY A 65 9.26 0.63 14.69
CA GLY A 65 8.45 -0.59 14.68
C GLY A 65 7.12 -0.44 13.95
N GLY A 66 7.00 0.59 13.09
CA GLY A 66 5.73 0.92 12.46
C GLY A 66 5.85 1.75 11.19
N TYR A 67 5.30 2.96 11.22
CA TYR A 67 5.06 3.80 10.05
C TYR A 67 6.33 4.20 9.29
N ALA A 68 7.33 4.75 9.99
CA ALA A 68 8.58 5.14 9.35
C ALA A 68 9.40 3.93 8.91
N GLN A 69 9.41 2.85 9.71
CA GLN A 69 10.11 1.62 9.37
C GLN A 69 9.58 0.99 8.08
N ALA A 70 8.26 0.89 7.92
CA ALA A 70 7.64 0.34 6.71
C ALA A 70 7.99 1.17 5.46
N GLY A 71 7.98 2.50 5.57
CA GLY A 71 8.42 3.39 4.49
C GLY A 71 9.88 3.19 4.13
N TYR A 72 10.76 3.07 5.11
CA TYR A 72 12.19 2.82 4.90
C TYR A 72 12.45 1.45 4.26
N GLU A 73 11.82 0.39 4.76
CA GLU A 73 11.98 -0.96 4.20
C GLU A 73 11.52 -1.01 2.74
N SER A 74 10.42 -0.33 2.41
CA SER A 74 9.96 -0.19 1.02
C SER A 74 10.93 0.61 0.15
N LEU A 75 11.52 1.70 0.66
CA LEU A 75 12.56 2.44 -0.08
C LEU A 75 13.76 1.54 -0.38
N MET A 76 14.21 0.72 0.58
CA MET A 76 15.31 -0.21 0.37
C MET A 76 14.96 -1.32 -0.62
N ALA A 77 13.75 -1.84 -0.61
CA ALA A 77 13.28 -2.81 -1.59
C ALA A 77 13.23 -2.20 -3.01
N LEU A 78 12.77 -0.96 -3.14
CA LEU A 78 12.76 -0.23 -4.42
C LEU A 78 14.17 0.06 -4.93
N LYS A 79 15.11 0.39 -4.03
CA LYS A 79 16.52 0.54 -4.39
C LYS A 79 17.06 -0.69 -5.10
N GLU A 80 16.84 -1.87 -4.54
CA GLU A 80 17.32 -3.13 -5.13
C GLU A 80 16.56 -3.46 -6.44
N LYS A 81 15.22 -3.26 -6.44
CA LYS A 81 14.37 -3.60 -7.58
C LYS A 81 14.67 -2.77 -8.83
N TYR A 82 14.93 -1.48 -8.65
CA TYR A 82 15.09 -0.51 -9.75
C TYR A 82 16.51 0.07 -9.88
N ASN A 83 17.48 -0.44 -9.10
CA ASN A 83 18.85 0.05 -9.07
C ASN A 83 18.91 1.56 -8.81
N LEU A 84 18.20 2.05 -7.77
CA LEU A 84 18.14 3.47 -7.41
C LEU A 84 19.35 3.88 -6.57
N GLU A 85 19.76 5.15 -6.69
CA GLU A 85 20.57 5.83 -5.69
C GLU A 85 19.64 6.41 -4.62
N VAL A 86 19.71 5.93 -3.38
CA VAL A 86 18.80 6.39 -2.34
C VAL A 86 19.52 7.06 -1.18
N SER A 87 18.90 8.09 -0.63
CA SER A 87 19.25 8.72 0.64
C SER A 87 18.03 8.89 1.52
N TYR A 88 18.25 9.03 2.83
CA TYR A 88 17.16 9.35 3.74
C TYR A 88 17.65 10.16 4.93
N GLN A 89 16.74 10.87 5.57
CA GLN A 89 17.00 11.60 6.80
C GLN A 89 15.90 11.34 7.82
N GLU A 90 16.32 10.96 9.04
CA GLU A 90 15.47 10.67 10.19
C GLU A 90 15.31 11.89 11.12
N SER A 91 14.29 11.86 11.95
CA SER A 91 14.07 12.84 13.05
C SER A 91 14.02 14.29 12.55
N VAL A 92 13.51 14.47 11.34
CA VAL A 92 13.29 15.81 10.77
C VAL A 92 12.07 16.44 11.45
N THR A 93 12.19 17.71 11.82
CA THR A 93 11.13 18.46 12.51
C THR A 93 10.50 19.48 11.58
N ASP A 94 9.34 20.04 11.97
CA ASP A 94 8.68 21.13 11.24
C ASP A 94 9.60 22.35 11.05
N ALA A 95 10.54 22.56 11.97
CA ALA A 95 11.50 23.67 11.90
C ALA A 95 12.59 23.43 10.86
N THR A 96 12.92 22.19 10.53
CA THR A 96 14.06 21.80 9.68
C THR A 96 13.66 21.21 8.33
N VAL A 97 12.43 20.76 8.17
CA VAL A 97 11.98 20.02 6.97
C VAL A 97 12.19 20.81 5.67
N LYS A 98 11.94 22.12 5.66
CA LYS A 98 12.10 22.96 4.46
C LYS A 98 13.57 23.02 4.00
N ASP A 99 14.50 23.10 4.94
CA ASP A 99 15.94 23.15 4.62
C ASP A 99 16.42 21.78 4.10
N VAL A 100 15.89 20.69 4.68
CA VAL A 100 16.19 19.32 4.21
C VAL A 100 15.64 19.09 2.80
N LEU A 101 14.41 19.52 2.52
CA LEU A 101 13.80 19.44 1.19
C LEU A 101 14.64 20.19 0.14
N ARG A 102 15.05 21.45 0.45
CA ARG A 102 15.90 22.26 -0.41
C ARG A 102 17.27 21.62 -0.65
N SER A 103 17.87 21.02 0.40
CA SER A 103 19.19 20.37 0.27
C SER A 103 19.13 19.24 -0.75
N TYR A 104 18.21 18.28 -0.59
CA TYR A 104 18.07 17.18 -1.52
C TYR A 104 17.73 17.66 -2.95
N ALA A 105 16.83 18.63 -3.08
CA ALA A 105 16.47 19.18 -4.38
C ALA A 105 17.68 19.87 -5.08
N ALA A 106 18.47 20.65 -4.34
CA ALA A 106 19.68 21.31 -4.85
C ALA A 106 20.81 20.33 -5.18
N GLU A 107 20.84 19.18 -4.54
CA GLU A 107 21.78 18.09 -4.81
C GLU A 107 21.40 17.28 -6.07
N GLY A 108 20.25 17.58 -6.70
CA GLY A 108 19.82 16.97 -7.95
C GLY A 108 19.20 15.58 -7.79
N TYR A 109 18.42 15.38 -6.70
CA TYR A 109 17.56 14.20 -6.57
C TYR A 109 16.36 14.33 -7.53
N ASP A 110 16.00 13.21 -8.18
CA ASP A 110 14.85 13.15 -9.09
C ASP A 110 13.52 13.17 -8.34
N LEU A 111 13.48 12.51 -7.16
CA LEU A 111 12.33 12.48 -6.26
C LEU A 111 12.76 12.74 -4.81
N VAL A 112 12.10 13.69 -4.16
CA VAL A 112 12.21 13.93 -2.71
C VAL A 112 10.86 13.64 -2.07
N TYR A 113 10.78 12.59 -1.26
CA TYR A 113 9.54 12.11 -0.63
C TYR A 113 9.51 12.43 0.87
N ALA A 114 8.54 13.19 1.31
CA ALA A 114 8.31 13.49 2.72
C ALA A 114 7.25 12.52 3.30
N HIS A 115 7.70 11.58 4.12
CA HIS A 115 6.88 10.49 4.66
C HIS A 115 6.18 10.87 5.96
N GLU A 116 5.41 11.98 5.90
CA GLU A 116 4.67 12.48 7.05
C GLU A 116 3.61 13.50 6.64
N LEU A 117 2.41 13.38 7.20
CA LEU A 117 1.28 14.27 6.95
C LEU A 117 1.60 15.74 7.28
N TYR A 118 2.30 15.96 8.40
CA TYR A 118 2.66 17.30 8.87
C TYR A 118 3.63 18.05 7.95
N PHE A 119 4.28 17.37 7.03
CA PHE A 119 5.20 17.99 6.06
C PHE A 119 4.49 18.50 4.80
N THR A 120 3.18 18.31 4.68
CA THR A 120 2.40 18.72 3.49
C THR A 120 2.63 20.18 3.11
N ASP A 121 2.51 21.09 4.08
CA ASP A 121 2.68 22.53 3.82
C ASP A 121 4.11 22.89 3.42
N ALA A 122 5.10 22.25 4.07
CA ALA A 122 6.51 22.49 3.78
C ALA A 122 6.89 22.03 2.35
N VAL A 123 6.40 20.87 1.92
CA VAL A 123 6.61 20.37 0.56
C VAL A 123 6.00 21.32 -0.46
N ASN A 124 4.74 21.76 -0.25
CA ASN A 124 4.05 22.66 -1.18
C ASN A 124 4.66 24.06 -1.23
N GLU A 125 5.35 24.51 -0.17
CA GLU A 125 6.09 25.77 -0.17
C GLU A 125 7.42 25.66 -0.93
N VAL A 126 8.15 24.55 -0.79
CA VAL A 126 9.48 24.37 -1.38
C VAL A 126 9.43 23.90 -2.84
N ALA A 127 8.50 23.03 -3.20
CA ALA A 127 8.43 22.42 -4.53
C ALA A 127 8.43 23.42 -5.71
N PRO A 128 7.77 24.60 -5.64
CA PRO A 128 7.83 25.60 -6.71
C PRO A 128 9.23 26.19 -6.96
N GLU A 129 10.13 26.11 -5.96
CA GLU A 129 11.52 26.59 -6.10
C GLU A 129 12.36 25.67 -7.01
N PHE A 130 11.93 24.42 -7.20
CA PHE A 130 12.64 23.36 -7.94
C PHE A 130 11.71 22.64 -8.94
N PRO A 131 11.30 23.31 -10.04
CA PRO A 131 10.28 22.77 -10.93
C PRO A 131 10.66 21.46 -11.66
N ASP A 132 11.95 21.18 -11.78
CA ASP A 132 12.47 19.98 -12.44
C ASP A 132 12.56 18.76 -11.48
N VAL A 133 12.51 19.00 -10.16
CA VAL A 133 12.50 17.94 -9.13
C VAL A 133 11.07 17.51 -8.83
N LYS A 134 10.84 16.22 -8.70
CA LYS A 134 9.55 15.68 -8.24
C LYS A 134 9.52 15.60 -6.71
N PHE A 135 8.40 16.00 -6.14
CA PHE A 135 8.16 15.92 -4.70
C PHE A 135 6.96 15.02 -4.41
N GLY A 136 7.16 14.06 -3.52
CA GLY A 136 6.08 13.28 -2.97
C GLY A 136 5.84 13.63 -1.51
N VAL A 137 4.61 13.55 -1.05
CA VAL A 137 4.27 13.70 0.36
C VAL A 137 3.14 12.79 0.76
N THR A 138 3.23 12.14 1.92
CA THR A 138 2.04 11.61 2.56
C THR A 138 1.22 12.80 3.05
N GLY A 139 0.09 13.07 2.40
CA GLY A 139 -0.61 14.33 2.67
C GLY A 139 -1.83 14.57 1.80
N TYR A 140 -2.51 15.67 2.09
CA TYR A 140 -3.83 16.02 1.58
C TYR A 140 -3.84 17.13 0.53
N MET A 141 -2.66 17.64 0.12
CA MET A 141 -2.59 18.78 -0.80
C MET A 141 -1.39 18.65 -1.75
N ALA A 142 -1.64 18.85 -3.04
CA ALA A 142 -0.65 18.99 -4.10
C ALA A 142 -0.75 20.42 -4.69
N GLY A 143 -0.04 21.37 -4.10
CA GLY A 143 -0.11 22.80 -4.43
C GLY A 143 0.81 23.22 -5.59
N SER A 144 1.57 22.31 -6.19
CA SER A 144 2.48 22.58 -7.30
C SER A 144 2.42 21.44 -8.34
N PRO A 145 2.64 21.75 -9.65
CA PRO A 145 2.60 20.74 -10.72
C PRO A 145 3.63 19.61 -10.60
N ASN A 146 4.63 19.76 -9.74
CA ASN A 146 5.68 18.76 -9.49
C ASN A 146 5.51 18.04 -8.14
N VAL A 147 4.36 18.20 -7.46
CA VAL A 147 4.04 17.53 -6.20
C VAL A 147 3.00 16.42 -6.46
N VAL A 148 3.19 15.26 -5.85
CA VAL A 148 2.13 14.26 -5.65
C VAL A 148 1.86 14.13 -4.15
N ALA A 149 0.59 14.24 -3.77
CA ALA A 149 0.17 13.98 -2.40
C ALA A 149 -0.58 12.64 -2.34
N LEU A 150 -0.16 11.79 -1.42
CA LEU A 150 -0.72 10.45 -1.22
C LEU A 150 -1.34 10.38 0.17
N ASP A 151 -2.65 10.22 0.24
CA ASP A 151 -3.43 10.11 1.47
C ASP A 151 -4.12 8.75 1.52
N ALA A 152 -4.56 8.32 2.70
CA ALA A 152 -5.34 7.10 2.85
C ALA A 152 -6.82 7.40 3.09
N THR A 153 -7.68 6.44 2.74
CA THR A 153 -9.09 6.50 3.08
C THR A 153 -9.31 6.45 4.58
N ASN A 154 -8.44 5.75 5.31
CA ASN A 154 -8.43 5.55 6.76
C ASN A 154 -9.67 4.84 7.33
N TRP A 155 -10.54 4.30 6.50
CA TRP A 155 -11.77 3.65 6.95
C TRP A 155 -12.06 2.30 6.28
N GLU A 156 -11.47 2.05 5.11
CA GLU A 156 -11.78 0.86 4.32
C GLU A 156 -11.34 -0.43 5.03
N GLY A 157 -10.11 -0.44 5.57
CA GLY A 157 -9.63 -1.57 6.39
C GLY A 157 -10.43 -1.74 7.69
N VAL A 158 -10.95 -0.65 8.25
CA VAL A 158 -11.80 -0.70 9.46
C VAL A 158 -13.19 -1.28 9.13
N TYR A 159 -13.73 -0.97 7.95
CA TYR A 159 -14.97 -1.59 7.47
C TYR A 159 -14.81 -3.12 7.35
N LEU A 160 -13.71 -3.58 6.75
CA LEU A 160 -13.41 -5.01 6.66
C LEU A 160 -13.25 -5.66 8.05
N ALA A 161 -12.60 -4.95 8.99
CA ALA A 161 -12.51 -5.37 10.37
C ALA A 161 -13.91 -5.45 11.03
N GLY A 162 -14.82 -4.55 10.65
CA GLY A 162 -16.22 -4.57 11.06
C GLY A 162 -16.95 -5.82 10.60
N VAL A 163 -16.75 -6.26 9.36
CA VAL A 163 -17.31 -7.52 8.84
C VAL A 163 -16.86 -8.70 9.70
N VAL A 164 -15.56 -8.77 10.04
CA VAL A 164 -15.04 -9.80 10.96
C VAL A 164 -15.72 -9.70 12.33
N ALA A 165 -15.75 -8.50 12.90
CA ALA A 165 -16.31 -8.30 14.24
C ALA A 165 -17.79 -8.66 14.30
N GLY A 166 -18.60 -8.26 13.32
CA GLY A 166 -20.03 -8.56 13.27
C GLY A 166 -20.34 -10.05 13.17
N MET A 167 -19.50 -10.82 12.45
CA MET A 167 -19.66 -12.27 12.33
C MET A 167 -19.11 -13.05 13.52
N MET A 168 -18.16 -12.48 14.26
CA MET A 168 -17.46 -13.17 15.36
C MET A 168 -18.01 -12.84 16.74
N THR A 169 -18.75 -11.73 16.90
CA THR A 169 -19.34 -11.37 18.20
C THR A 169 -20.50 -12.29 18.56
N GLU A 170 -20.56 -12.73 19.82
CA GLU A 170 -21.67 -13.46 20.42
C GLU A 170 -22.56 -12.54 21.26
N SER A 171 -21.98 -11.43 21.76
CA SER A 171 -22.69 -10.47 22.61
C SER A 171 -23.39 -9.35 21.82
N ASN A 172 -23.11 -9.22 20.55
CA ASN A 172 -23.44 -8.10 19.66
C ASN A 172 -22.75 -6.76 20.05
N LYS A 173 -21.85 -6.76 21.05
CA LYS A 173 -21.16 -5.56 21.52
C LYS A 173 -19.69 -5.56 21.14
N ILE A 174 -19.28 -4.54 20.41
CA ILE A 174 -17.90 -4.30 19.96
C ILE A 174 -17.36 -3.05 20.64
N ALA A 175 -16.27 -3.17 21.39
CA ALA A 175 -15.56 -2.01 21.93
C ALA A 175 -14.67 -1.41 20.86
N MET A 176 -14.84 -0.13 20.56
CA MET A 176 -13.94 0.64 19.70
C MET A 176 -13.30 1.78 20.47
N ILE A 177 -11.95 1.78 20.51
CA ILE A 177 -11.17 2.73 21.29
C ILE A 177 -10.35 3.56 20.31
N THR A 178 -10.57 4.89 20.32
CA THR A 178 -9.82 5.86 19.52
C THR A 178 -9.17 6.92 20.40
N VAL A 179 -8.43 7.85 19.82
CA VAL A 179 -7.81 8.95 20.59
C VAL A 179 -8.82 10.03 20.94
N SER A 180 -9.69 10.40 20.01
CA SER A 180 -10.65 11.51 20.17
C SER A 180 -11.87 11.29 19.29
N GLN A 181 -12.89 12.12 19.49
CA GLN A 181 -14.07 12.20 18.62
C GLN A 181 -13.84 13.19 17.46
N SER A 182 -12.80 12.92 16.66
CA SER A 182 -12.53 13.70 15.44
C SER A 182 -13.36 13.19 14.26
N PRO A 183 -13.53 13.96 13.17
CA PRO A 183 -14.20 13.48 11.95
C PRO A 183 -13.58 12.19 11.39
N ILE A 184 -12.26 12.03 11.45
CA ILE A 184 -11.57 10.80 11.03
C ILE A 184 -11.98 9.62 11.93
N ALA A 185 -11.97 9.82 13.26
CA ALA A 185 -12.36 8.77 14.20
C ALA A 185 -13.83 8.39 14.04
N LEU A 186 -14.74 9.36 13.84
CA LEU A 186 -16.15 9.08 13.59
C LEU A 186 -16.34 8.27 12.30
N LYS A 187 -15.61 8.63 11.23
CA LYS A 187 -15.62 7.88 9.98
C LYS A 187 -15.20 6.42 10.17
N MET A 188 -14.13 6.19 10.94
CA MET A 188 -13.66 4.85 11.28
C MET A 188 -14.67 4.07 12.10
N VAL A 189 -15.30 4.71 13.11
CA VAL A 189 -16.33 4.06 13.95
C VAL A 189 -17.55 3.68 13.13
N ASN A 190 -18.01 4.58 12.27
CA ASN A 190 -19.12 4.31 11.36
C ASN A 190 -18.77 3.21 10.35
N ALA A 191 -17.53 3.17 9.87
CA ALA A 191 -17.03 2.08 9.00
C ALA A 191 -17.09 0.72 9.72
N MET A 192 -16.63 0.65 10.97
CA MET A 192 -16.74 -0.56 11.80
C MET A 192 -18.20 -0.99 11.93
N TYR A 193 -19.10 -0.06 12.25
CA TYR A 193 -20.53 -0.32 12.38
C TYR A 193 -21.14 -0.82 11.06
N MET A 194 -20.88 -0.12 9.96
CA MET A 194 -21.37 -0.52 8.63
C MET A 194 -20.90 -1.93 8.25
N GLY A 195 -19.62 -2.23 8.48
CA GLY A 195 -19.06 -3.56 8.21
C GLY A 195 -19.74 -4.64 9.06
N ALA A 196 -19.95 -4.37 10.34
CA ALA A 196 -20.62 -5.33 11.24
C ALA A 196 -22.09 -5.57 10.85
N LEU A 197 -22.79 -4.53 10.40
CA LEU A 197 -24.18 -4.65 9.94
C LEU A 197 -24.36 -5.53 8.70
N VAL A 198 -23.32 -5.82 7.94
CA VAL A 198 -23.39 -6.74 6.78
C VAL A 198 -23.94 -8.10 7.21
N SER A 199 -23.61 -8.56 8.41
CA SER A 199 -23.96 -9.87 8.91
C SER A 199 -24.75 -9.85 10.23
N ASN A 200 -24.65 -8.77 11.01
CA ASN A 200 -25.24 -8.68 12.34
C ASN A 200 -25.98 -7.35 12.53
N PRO A 201 -27.31 -7.32 12.30
CA PRO A 201 -28.10 -6.09 12.43
C PRO A 201 -28.28 -5.62 13.89
N ASP A 202 -27.96 -6.45 14.87
CA ASP A 202 -28.09 -6.13 16.27
C ASP A 202 -26.78 -5.59 16.88
N THR A 203 -25.78 -5.30 16.06
CA THR A 203 -24.48 -4.79 16.53
C THR A 203 -24.58 -3.46 17.26
N GLU A 204 -23.96 -3.39 18.42
CA GLU A 204 -23.73 -2.18 19.21
C GLU A 204 -22.23 -1.85 19.27
N ILE A 205 -21.87 -0.59 19.01
CA ILE A 205 -20.49 -0.10 19.14
C ILE A 205 -20.35 0.73 20.43
N LEU A 206 -19.50 0.27 21.35
CA LEU A 206 -19.09 1.04 22.52
C LEU A 206 -17.86 1.87 22.15
N HIS A 207 -18.06 3.15 21.82
CA HIS A 207 -16.98 4.04 21.43
C HIS A 207 -16.39 4.79 22.62
N LEU A 208 -15.08 4.65 22.84
CA LEU A 208 -14.32 5.21 23.95
C LEU A 208 -13.10 6.01 23.47
N PHE A 209 -12.63 7.00 24.26
CA PHE A 209 -11.52 7.89 23.88
C PHE A 209 -10.39 7.90 24.90
N THR A 210 -9.17 7.61 24.47
CA THR A 210 -7.99 7.68 25.33
C THR A 210 -7.53 9.12 25.58
N GLY A 211 -7.72 10.02 24.60
CA GLY A 211 -7.16 11.37 24.60
C GLY A 211 -5.64 11.39 24.38
N SER A 212 -5.01 10.26 24.06
CA SER A 212 -3.57 10.11 23.86
C SER A 212 -3.29 8.94 22.90
N PHE A 213 -2.25 9.07 22.08
CA PHE A 213 -1.70 7.99 21.27
C PHE A 213 -0.78 7.06 22.05
N ASP A 214 -0.27 7.50 23.22
CA ASP A 214 0.82 6.81 23.94
C ASP A 214 0.39 6.23 25.29
N ASP A 215 -0.84 6.50 25.73
CA ASP A 215 -1.31 6.06 27.07
C ASP A 215 -1.83 4.60 27.04
N VAL A 216 -0.88 3.67 27.14
CA VAL A 216 -1.13 2.22 27.17
C VAL A 216 -2.01 1.83 28.36
N VAL A 217 -1.81 2.46 29.54
CA VAL A 217 -2.54 2.13 30.77
C VAL A 217 -4.00 2.52 30.63
N LYS A 218 -4.27 3.72 30.18
CA LYS A 218 -5.63 4.23 29.98
C LYS A 218 -6.38 3.43 28.92
N ALA A 219 -5.74 3.06 27.82
CA ALA A 219 -6.35 2.22 26.80
C ALA A 219 -6.73 0.83 27.37
N LYS A 220 -5.87 0.23 28.19
CA LYS A 220 -6.14 -1.02 28.89
C LYS A 220 -7.32 -0.93 29.85
N GLU A 221 -7.38 0.14 30.65
CA GLU A 221 -8.49 0.41 31.58
C GLU A 221 -9.82 0.55 30.83
N MET A 222 -9.82 1.28 29.69
CA MET A 222 -11.01 1.46 28.87
C MET A 222 -11.48 0.16 28.22
N ALA A 223 -10.58 -0.61 27.65
CA ALA A 223 -10.90 -1.92 27.10
C ALA A 223 -11.45 -2.87 28.18
N THR A 224 -10.84 -2.89 29.37
CA THR A 224 -11.32 -3.68 30.51
C THR A 224 -12.73 -3.23 30.94
N ALA A 225 -13.03 -1.94 30.95
CA ALA A 225 -14.35 -1.43 31.28
C ALA A 225 -15.38 -1.84 30.23
N ALA A 226 -15.06 -1.73 28.94
CA ALA A 226 -15.95 -2.15 27.86
C ALA A 226 -16.24 -3.66 27.89
N ILE A 227 -15.23 -4.49 28.15
CA ILE A 227 -15.40 -5.95 28.31
C ILE A 227 -16.35 -6.25 29.48
N LYS A 228 -16.20 -5.57 30.61
CA LYS A 228 -17.12 -5.71 31.75
C LYS A 228 -18.54 -5.25 31.44
N ASP A 229 -18.73 -4.33 30.53
CA ASP A 229 -20.04 -3.89 30.03
C ASP A 229 -20.58 -4.81 28.92
N GLY A 230 -19.89 -5.91 28.66
CA GLY A 230 -20.32 -7.00 27.79
C GLY A 230 -19.76 -7.01 26.38
N ALA A 231 -18.79 -6.16 26.06
CA ALA A 231 -18.10 -6.28 24.78
C ALA A 231 -17.25 -7.57 24.74
N ASP A 232 -17.39 -8.34 23.67
CA ASP A 232 -16.63 -9.57 23.45
C ASP A 232 -15.61 -9.46 22.30
N ILE A 233 -15.56 -8.30 21.64
CA ILE A 233 -14.53 -7.93 20.69
C ILE A 233 -14.01 -6.54 21.01
N VAL A 234 -12.69 -6.38 21.04
CA VAL A 234 -12.01 -5.10 21.25
C VAL A 234 -11.24 -4.70 19.99
N TYR A 235 -11.56 -3.54 19.45
CA TYR A 235 -10.75 -2.85 18.43
C TYR A 235 -10.21 -1.56 19.00
N ALA A 236 -8.92 -1.31 18.85
CA ALA A 236 -8.33 -0.05 19.27
C ALA A 236 -7.47 0.55 18.16
N ASN A 237 -7.66 1.85 17.88
CA ASN A 237 -6.81 2.66 17.01
C ASN A 237 -6.37 3.91 17.79
N CYS A 238 -5.37 3.74 18.62
CA CYS A 238 -4.82 4.77 19.49
C CYS A 238 -3.28 4.61 19.67
N GLY A 239 -2.58 4.32 18.59
CA GLY A 239 -1.12 4.24 18.57
C GLY A 239 -0.56 3.17 19.50
N MET A 240 0.33 3.55 20.41
CA MET A 240 0.89 2.65 21.43
C MET A 240 -0.19 2.12 22.38
N GLY A 241 -1.24 2.90 22.64
CA GLY A 241 -2.39 2.49 23.45
C GLY A 241 -3.08 1.22 22.96
N THR A 242 -3.02 0.93 21.65
CA THR A 242 -3.55 -0.32 21.05
C THR A 242 -2.99 -1.56 21.74
N THR A 243 -1.72 -1.54 22.15
CA THR A 243 -1.09 -2.65 22.90
C THR A 243 -1.81 -2.89 24.23
N GLY A 244 -2.14 -1.82 24.96
CA GLY A 244 -2.87 -1.92 26.24
C GLY A 244 -4.28 -2.50 26.07
N ALA A 245 -4.97 -2.11 24.99
CA ALA A 245 -6.31 -2.65 24.70
C ALA A 245 -6.25 -4.16 24.38
N ILE A 246 -5.25 -4.61 23.62
CA ILE A 246 -5.04 -6.05 23.33
C ILE A 246 -4.63 -6.81 24.59
N GLU A 247 -3.83 -6.22 25.48
CA GLU A 247 -3.50 -6.82 26.78
C GLU A 247 -4.76 -7.02 27.64
N ALA A 248 -5.69 -6.04 27.65
CA ALA A 248 -6.95 -6.19 28.36
C ALA A 248 -7.79 -7.32 27.78
N ALA A 249 -7.88 -7.45 26.45
CA ALA A 249 -8.55 -8.55 25.78
C ALA A 249 -7.93 -9.90 26.18
N LYS A 250 -6.61 -9.99 26.19
CA LYS A 250 -5.87 -11.20 26.61
C LYS A 250 -6.13 -11.59 28.06
N GLU A 251 -6.14 -10.64 28.99
CA GLU A 251 -6.38 -10.89 30.41
C GLU A 251 -7.82 -11.34 30.71
N ASN A 252 -8.78 -10.96 29.85
CA ASN A 252 -10.18 -11.30 29.99
C ASN A 252 -10.63 -12.44 29.04
N ASN A 253 -9.70 -13.04 28.30
CA ASN A 253 -9.98 -14.09 27.29
C ASN A 253 -11.05 -13.66 26.27
N THR A 254 -10.92 -12.43 25.76
CA THR A 254 -11.83 -11.79 24.82
C THR A 254 -11.09 -11.60 23.50
N PHE A 255 -11.79 -11.62 22.37
CA PHE A 255 -11.19 -11.38 21.07
C PHE A 255 -10.76 -9.92 20.90
N ALA A 256 -9.72 -9.73 20.08
CA ALA A 256 -9.26 -8.43 19.65
C ALA A 256 -9.06 -8.38 18.14
N ILE A 257 -9.17 -7.18 17.57
CA ILE A 257 -8.73 -6.86 16.21
C ILE A 257 -7.68 -5.76 16.32
N GLY A 258 -6.51 -5.99 15.76
CA GLY A 258 -5.42 -5.02 15.75
C GLY A 258 -5.65 -3.86 14.77
N SER A 259 -4.85 -2.81 14.90
CA SER A 259 -4.88 -1.66 14.00
C SER A 259 -3.51 -1.19 13.57
N SER A 260 -3.47 -0.53 12.43
CA SER A 260 -2.33 0.09 11.77
C SER A 260 -1.24 -0.88 11.30
N PHE A 261 -0.94 -1.92 12.10
CA PHE A 261 0.05 -2.96 11.81
C PHE A 261 -0.49 -4.32 12.25
N ASP A 262 0.13 -5.41 11.79
CA ASP A 262 -0.17 -6.73 12.30
C ASP A 262 0.20 -6.83 13.79
N ARG A 263 -0.81 -7.01 14.63
CA ARG A 263 -0.71 -7.14 16.09
C ARG A 263 -0.85 -8.58 16.59
N SER A 264 -0.90 -9.54 15.70
CA SER A 264 -1.13 -10.97 16.03
C SER A 264 -0.14 -11.49 17.07
N SER A 265 1.12 -11.03 17.05
CA SER A 265 2.17 -11.43 17.99
C SER A 265 1.88 -11.07 19.44
N LEU A 266 1.02 -10.10 19.74
CA LEU A 266 0.67 -9.67 21.09
C LEU A 266 -0.23 -10.70 21.80
N ALA A 267 -1.15 -11.31 21.07
CA ALA A 267 -2.05 -12.35 21.56
C ALA A 267 -2.48 -13.27 20.40
N PRO A 268 -1.63 -14.22 19.94
CA PRO A 268 -1.85 -14.96 18.70
C PRO A 268 -3.16 -15.75 18.63
N GLU A 269 -3.70 -16.19 19.78
CA GLU A 269 -4.95 -16.95 19.85
C GLU A 269 -6.20 -16.07 19.94
N LEU A 270 -6.04 -14.78 20.23
CA LEU A 270 -7.13 -13.84 20.50
C LEU A 270 -7.22 -12.67 19.54
N VAL A 271 -6.11 -12.29 18.88
CA VAL A 271 -6.14 -11.31 17.81
C VAL A 271 -6.63 -12.00 16.54
N LEU A 272 -7.89 -11.75 16.18
CA LEU A 272 -8.53 -12.38 15.01
C LEU A 272 -7.83 -12.02 13.70
N THR A 273 -7.49 -10.78 13.57
CA THR A 273 -6.72 -10.15 12.47
C THR A 273 -6.31 -8.74 12.90
N SER A 274 -5.73 -7.98 11.98
CA SER A 274 -5.47 -6.53 12.16
C SER A 274 -5.79 -5.79 10.88
N ASN A 275 -6.44 -4.62 10.95
CA ASN A 275 -6.42 -3.75 9.80
C ASN A 275 -5.06 -3.07 9.69
N VAL A 276 -4.41 -3.25 8.55
CA VAL A 276 -3.09 -2.71 8.25
C VAL A 276 -3.22 -1.49 7.37
N LEU A 277 -2.45 -0.46 7.68
CA LEU A 277 -2.17 0.67 6.81
C LEU A 277 -0.71 0.55 6.35
N ASP A 278 -0.51 0.10 5.12
CA ASP A 278 0.84 -0.04 4.55
C ASP A 278 1.39 1.31 4.11
N SER A 279 2.09 1.98 5.01
CA SER A 279 2.76 3.26 4.73
C SER A 279 3.90 3.14 3.72
N GLY A 280 4.47 1.97 3.55
CA GLY A 280 5.50 1.71 2.54
C GLY A 280 4.95 1.71 1.11
N ARG A 281 3.63 1.51 0.95
CA ARG A 281 2.98 1.58 -0.35
C ARG A 281 3.03 2.98 -0.96
N TYR A 282 3.04 4.03 -0.15
CA TYR A 282 3.11 5.41 -0.63
C TYR A 282 4.39 5.70 -1.41
N ILE A 283 5.56 5.43 -0.84
CA ILE A 283 6.84 5.63 -1.56
C ILE A 283 6.91 4.72 -2.80
N THR A 284 6.34 3.51 -2.72
CA THR A 284 6.27 2.61 -3.87
C THR A 284 5.48 3.24 -5.02
N ILE A 285 4.30 3.79 -4.76
CA ILE A 285 3.46 4.46 -5.77
C ILE A 285 4.19 5.67 -6.36
N ALA A 286 4.85 6.49 -5.52
CA ALA A 286 5.56 7.67 -6.00
C ALA A 286 6.76 7.32 -6.91
N VAL A 287 7.56 6.32 -6.53
CA VAL A 287 8.73 5.87 -7.30
C VAL A 287 8.30 5.16 -8.59
N GLU A 288 7.36 4.22 -8.50
CA GLU A 288 6.85 3.51 -9.69
C GLU A 288 6.15 4.47 -10.63
N GLY A 289 5.39 5.44 -10.11
CA GLY A 289 4.77 6.50 -10.89
C GLY A 289 5.78 7.41 -11.61
N LEU A 290 6.93 7.68 -10.98
CA LEU A 290 8.02 8.40 -11.65
C LEU A 290 8.65 7.58 -12.78
N ILE A 291 8.87 6.28 -12.56
CA ILE A 291 9.51 5.38 -13.52
C ILE A 291 8.58 5.08 -14.71
N ASN A 292 7.33 4.75 -14.43
CA ASN A 292 6.36 4.28 -15.43
C ASN A 292 5.59 5.42 -16.10
N GLY A 293 5.55 6.61 -15.47
CA GLY A 293 4.77 7.75 -15.94
C GLY A 293 3.25 7.61 -15.75
N ASP A 294 2.82 6.75 -14.82
CA ASP A 294 1.40 6.47 -14.54
C ASP A 294 0.82 7.28 -13.37
N VAL A 295 1.64 8.10 -12.72
CA VAL A 295 1.21 9.10 -11.73
C VAL A 295 1.15 10.47 -12.36
N GLU A 296 0.00 11.14 -12.27
CA GLU A 296 -0.15 12.54 -12.66
C GLU A 296 0.29 13.43 -11.50
N TRP A 297 1.38 14.19 -11.74
CA TRP A 297 1.91 15.14 -10.76
C TRP A 297 1.01 16.38 -10.67
N GLY A 298 0.93 17.00 -9.51
CA GLY A 298 -0.01 18.07 -9.21
C GLY A 298 -1.35 17.55 -8.69
N GLN A 299 -1.47 16.25 -8.37
CA GLN A 299 -2.69 15.62 -7.91
C GLN A 299 -2.58 15.07 -6.48
N VAL A 300 -3.74 14.92 -5.85
CA VAL A 300 -3.91 14.20 -4.60
C VAL A 300 -4.57 12.85 -4.91
N TYR A 301 -3.96 11.77 -4.45
CA TYR A 301 -4.53 10.44 -4.54
C TYR A 301 -4.97 9.99 -3.15
N VAL A 302 -6.23 9.64 -3.01
CA VAL A 302 -6.77 9.01 -1.79
C VAL A 302 -6.81 7.52 -2.03
N LEU A 303 -5.96 6.81 -1.32
CA LEU A 303 -5.61 5.41 -1.54
C LEU A 303 -6.29 4.52 -0.49
N GLY A 304 -6.72 3.36 -0.90
CA GLY A 304 -7.42 2.44 -0.01
C GLY A 304 -7.09 0.97 -0.30
N VAL A 305 -8.08 0.15 -0.10
CA VAL A 305 -8.01 -1.31 -0.30
C VAL A 305 -7.63 -1.66 -1.75
N LYS A 306 -8.24 -1.00 -2.74
CA LYS A 306 -7.95 -1.23 -4.17
C LYS A 306 -6.50 -0.95 -4.55
N ASP A 307 -5.82 -0.07 -3.80
CA ASP A 307 -4.45 0.36 -4.05
C ASP A 307 -3.43 -0.44 -3.23
N GLY A 308 -3.92 -1.36 -2.37
CA GLY A 308 -3.12 -2.15 -1.46
C GLY A 308 -2.52 -1.36 -0.30
N VAL A 309 -3.10 -0.20 0.03
CA VAL A 309 -2.69 0.63 1.17
C VAL A 309 -3.39 0.19 2.45
N GLU A 310 -4.66 -0.22 2.35
CA GLU A 310 -5.40 -0.76 3.48
C GLU A 310 -5.78 -2.21 3.20
N PHE A 311 -5.59 -3.10 4.19
CA PHE A 311 -5.97 -4.51 4.09
C PHE A 311 -6.05 -5.15 5.48
N LEU A 312 -6.56 -6.39 5.57
CA LEU A 312 -6.49 -7.18 6.79
C LEU A 312 -5.26 -8.08 6.79
N ALA A 313 -4.54 -8.11 7.91
CA ALA A 313 -3.46 -9.07 8.17
C ALA A 313 -4.01 -10.52 8.14
N PRO A 314 -3.15 -11.53 8.06
CA PRO A 314 -3.57 -12.92 8.12
C PRO A 314 -4.50 -13.21 9.31
N PHE A 315 -5.55 -13.96 9.07
CA PHE A 315 -6.47 -14.38 10.12
C PHE A 315 -5.85 -15.46 11.01
N ASN A 316 -6.19 -15.42 12.29
CA ASN A 316 -5.87 -16.54 13.17
C ASN A 316 -6.80 -17.74 12.93
N ASP A 317 -6.48 -18.89 13.58
CA ASP A 317 -7.19 -20.15 13.36
C ASP A 317 -8.62 -20.14 13.94
N ALA A 318 -8.97 -19.21 14.83
CA ALA A 318 -10.30 -19.05 15.38
C ALA A 318 -11.31 -18.48 14.37
N VAL A 319 -10.82 -17.84 13.29
CA VAL A 319 -11.69 -17.23 12.27
C VAL A 319 -12.15 -18.29 11.27
N PRO A 320 -13.46 -18.60 11.20
CA PRO A 320 -14.01 -19.57 10.28
C PRO A 320 -13.84 -19.17 8.81
N GLN A 321 -13.87 -20.14 7.90
CA GLN A 321 -13.75 -19.89 6.47
C GLN A 321 -14.87 -18.97 5.95
N GLU A 322 -16.08 -19.10 6.45
CA GLU A 322 -17.22 -18.25 6.05
C GLU A 322 -16.98 -16.76 6.33
N VAL A 323 -16.25 -16.43 7.41
CA VAL A 323 -15.85 -15.04 7.71
C VAL A 323 -14.83 -14.55 6.72
N LYS A 324 -13.85 -15.39 6.37
CA LYS A 324 -12.82 -15.07 5.36
C LYS A 324 -13.45 -14.82 3.99
N ASP A 325 -14.39 -15.67 3.61
CA ASP A 325 -15.14 -15.53 2.34
C ASP A 325 -15.99 -14.24 2.33
N ALA A 326 -16.61 -13.90 3.45
CA ALA A 326 -17.37 -12.66 3.58
C ALA A 326 -16.47 -11.40 3.49
N VAL A 327 -15.27 -11.45 4.05
CA VAL A 327 -14.28 -10.37 3.93
C VAL A 327 -13.80 -10.25 2.49
N GLU A 328 -13.54 -11.36 1.80
CA GLU A 328 -13.15 -11.34 0.39
C GLU A 328 -14.25 -10.71 -0.47
N GLN A 329 -15.51 -11.06 -0.26
CA GLN A 329 -16.65 -10.44 -0.94
C GLN A 329 -16.76 -8.95 -0.62
N ALA A 330 -16.63 -8.56 0.65
CA ALA A 330 -16.67 -7.16 1.07
C ALA A 330 -15.51 -6.33 0.47
N THR A 331 -14.33 -6.93 0.37
CA THR A 331 -13.17 -6.35 -0.32
C THR A 331 -13.47 -6.11 -1.79
N GLN A 332 -14.07 -7.09 -2.48
CA GLN A 332 -14.44 -6.93 -3.88
C GLN A 332 -15.53 -5.86 -4.07
N ASP A 333 -16.52 -5.83 -3.20
CA ASP A 333 -17.60 -4.83 -3.26
C ASP A 333 -17.06 -3.41 -3.02
N MET A 334 -16.03 -3.27 -2.18
CA MET A 334 -15.32 -2.00 -1.97
C MET A 334 -14.52 -1.58 -3.21
N VAL A 335 -13.75 -2.49 -3.80
CA VAL A 335 -13.01 -2.27 -5.06
C VAL A 335 -13.95 -1.88 -6.20
N ASP A 336 -15.14 -2.48 -6.26
CA ASP A 336 -16.19 -2.18 -7.24
C ASP A 336 -16.94 -0.86 -6.96
N GLY A 337 -16.63 -0.18 -5.84
CA GLY A 337 -17.28 1.08 -5.45
C GLY A 337 -18.73 0.92 -4.96
N LYS A 338 -19.12 -0.25 -4.48
CA LYS A 338 -20.47 -0.53 -3.96
C LYS A 338 -20.64 -0.14 -2.50
N VAL A 339 -19.53 0.03 -1.77
CA VAL A 339 -19.52 0.44 -0.36
C VAL A 339 -19.49 1.96 -0.29
N GLU A 340 -20.49 2.56 0.34
CA GLU A 340 -20.56 4.00 0.51
C GLU A 340 -19.56 4.50 1.56
N THR A 341 -19.03 5.72 1.33
CA THR A 341 -18.15 6.37 2.31
C THR A 341 -18.93 6.66 3.60
N PRO A 342 -18.42 6.25 4.78
CA PRO A 342 -19.10 6.48 6.04
C PRO A 342 -19.27 7.96 6.39
N GLU A 343 -20.33 8.27 7.13
CA GLU A 343 -20.53 9.60 7.74
C GLU A 343 -19.37 9.96 8.68
N SER A 344 -18.98 11.22 8.75
CA SER A 344 -17.85 11.70 9.55
C SER A 344 -18.19 12.80 10.57
N GLU A 345 -19.44 13.27 10.61
CA GLU A 345 -19.85 14.35 11.51
C GLU A 345 -20.66 13.85 12.70
N LYS A 346 -21.29 12.70 12.60
CA LYS A 346 -22.13 12.07 13.65
C LYS A 346 -22.04 10.55 13.58
N TYR A 347 -22.52 9.88 14.61
CA TYR A 347 -22.72 8.44 14.57
C TYR A 347 -23.87 8.06 13.64
N MET A 348 -23.76 6.94 12.94
CA MET A 348 -24.80 6.46 12.02
C MET A 348 -26.02 5.87 12.72
N TRP A 349 -25.95 5.61 14.02
CA TRP A 349 -27.05 5.13 14.85
C TRP A 349 -27.78 6.20 15.66
N ASP A 350 -27.40 7.49 15.54
CA ASP A 350 -28.05 8.62 16.21
C ASP A 350 -29.34 9.11 15.51
#